data_60adb36b32a53d8a3eb8645cfb4c9776
#
_entry.id   60adb36b32a53d8a3eb8645cfb4c9776
#
_cell.length_a   1.000
_cell.length_b   1.000
_cell.length_c   1.000
_cell.angle_alpha   90.00
_cell.angle_beta   90.00
_cell.angle_gamma   90.00
#
_symmetry.space_group_name_H-M   'P 1'
#
loop_
_entity.id
_entity.type
_entity.pdbx_description
1 polymer ?
#
loop_
_entity_poly.entity_id
_entity_poly.type
_entity_poly.pdbx_seq_one_letter_code
_entity_poly.pdbx_strand_id
1 'polypeptide(L)'
;MRSIAERRGFDGEALVRTSRLTARIDNNAIADGFQIYLHSFIVTSNGEWAVVQQGLNDRSGIARRYHWHSAAVRDFVAEPHSAIVGENQGTIMNLVDAQAKPAQTALLDIARENPEMTLKAARHLRLPAHHEVRAENIDLKRLGAVLAVAYERDLHQFAELLLLDKLGPRTLQSLALIAEVVHGVPSRFTDPARFSFAHGGKDGHPFPVPLKTYDESLNCLRTSLEEAKVGDKDRLEGFRRLERFVRTIETRLKPEADFDAVIAHEKAISPSLDGRSVLDDRPRQLSLF
;
A
#
# COMPACT_ATOMS: atom_id res chain seq x y z
N MET A 1 17.78 8.75 6.44
CA MET A 1 17.78 7.29 6.28
C MET A 1 19.16 6.77 5.88
N ARG A 2 19.77 7.18 4.76
CA ARG A 2 21.09 6.73 4.27
C ARG A 2 22.17 6.75 5.36
N SER A 3 22.44 7.91 5.97
CA SER A 3 23.50 8.06 6.98
C SER A 3 23.27 7.25 8.27
N ILE A 4 22.02 6.92 8.60
CA ILE A 4 21.71 6.04 9.75
C ILE A 4 21.94 4.59 9.36
N ALA A 5 21.53 4.18 8.15
CA ALA A 5 21.72 2.85 7.63
C ALA A 5 23.21 2.50 7.52
N GLU A 6 24.01 3.39 6.92
CA GLU A 6 25.46 3.21 6.77
C GLU A 6 26.17 3.01 8.11
N ARG A 7 25.83 3.83 9.13
CA ARG A 7 26.39 3.67 10.48
C ARG A 7 26.03 2.35 11.16
N ARG A 8 24.98 1.70 10.70
CA ARG A 8 24.50 0.41 11.21
C ARG A 8 24.85 -0.77 10.29
N GLY A 9 25.56 -0.54 9.18
CA GLY A 9 25.94 -1.57 8.22
C GLY A 9 24.82 -2.05 7.30
N PHE A 10 23.76 -1.23 7.10
CA PHE A 10 22.66 -1.55 6.18
C PHE A 10 22.83 -0.84 4.85
N ASP A 11 22.28 -1.43 3.79
CA ASP A 11 22.18 -0.76 2.49
C ASP A 11 21.12 0.35 2.53
N GLY A 12 21.58 1.58 2.70
CA GLY A 12 20.73 2.76 2.77
C GLY A 12 20.00 3.08 1.46
N GLU A 13 20.59 2.73 0.31
CA GLU A 13 19.96 2.92 -1.00
C GLU A 13 18.82 1.92 -1.21
N ALA A 14 19.00 0.66 -0.80
CA ALA A 14 17.92 -0.33 -0.83
C ALA A 14 16.75 0.08 0.06
N LEU A 15 17.01 0.62 1.26
CA LEU A 15 15.96 1.13 2.14
C LEU A 15 15.22 2.34 1.55
N VAL A 16 15.93 3.27 0.92
CA VAL A 16 15.31 4.42 0.24
C VAL A 16 14.49 3.96 -0.95
N ARG A 17 15.02 3.01 -1.76
CA ARG A 17 14.28 2.41 -2.87
C ARG A 17 13.01 1.73 -2.39
N THR A 18 13.08 0.95 -1.32
CA THR A 18 11.94 0.27 -0.69
C THR A 18 10.87 1.29 -0.26
N SER A 19 11.26 2.32 0.47
CA SER A 19 10.34 3.38 0.92
C SER A 19 9.63 4.08 -0.26
N ARG A 20 10.36 4.39 -1.33
CA ARG A 20 9.78 4.99 -2.53
C ARG A 20 8.85 4.03 -3.27
N LEU A 21 9.23 2.76 -3.37
CA LEU A 21 8.47 1.76 -4.13
C LEU A 21 7.15 1.43 -3.43
N THR A 22 7.14 1.27 -2.11
CA THR A 22 5.90 1.05 -1.34
C THR A 22 4.93 2.20 -1.52
N ALA A 23 5.41 3.45 -1.45
CA ALA A 23 4.58 4.63 -1.68
C ALA A 23 4.04 4.70 -3.12
N ARG A 24 4.84 4.33 -4.11
CA ARG A 24 4.44 4.31 -5.52
C ARG A 24 3.40 3.22 -5.81
N ILE A 25 3.53 2.07 -5.19
CA ILE A 25 2.57 0.98 -5.36
C ILE A 25 1.21 1.37 -4.81
N ASP A 26 1.16 1.82 -3.56
CA ASP A 26 -0.11 2.15 -2.91
C ASP A 26 -0.81 3.36 -3.54
N ASN A 27 -0.05 4.30 -4.06
CA ASN A 27 -0.62 5.49 -4.69
C ASN A 27 -0.96 5.31 -6.19
N ASN A 28 -0.28 4.41 -6.90
CA ASN A 28 -0.37 4.33 -8.36
C ASN A 28 -0.86 2.98 -8.88
N ALA A 29 -0.41 1.85 -8.29
CA ALA A 29 -0.64 0.52 -8.84
C ALA A 29 -1.96 -0.11 -8.36
N ILE A 30 -2.56 0.44 -7.32
CA ILE A 30 -3.90 0.11 -6.83
C ILE A 30 -4.79 1.32 -7.10
N ALA A 31 -5.74 1.18 -8.03
CA ALA A 31 -6.60 2.29 -8.45
C ALA A 31 -7.84 2.38 -7.56
N ASP A 32 -7.63 2.50 -6.27
CA ASP A 32 -8.67 2.56 -5.24
C ASP A 32 -9.15 3.99 -4.92
N GLY A 33 -8.55 4.99 -5.57
CA GLY A 33 -8.92 6.40 -5.40
C GLY A 33 -8.38 7.04 -4.13
N PHE A 34 -7.56 6.34 -3.34
CA PHE A 34 -6.92 6.91 -2.16
C PHE A 34 -5.59 7.56 -2.54
N GLN A 35 -5.34 8.74 -1.97
CA GLN A 35 -4.06 9.43 -2.07
C GLN A 35 -3.31 9.31 -0.74
N ILE A 36 -2.07 8.84 -0.80
CA ILE A 36 -1.25 8.69 0.40
C ILE A 36 -0.88 10.06 0.96
N TYR A 37 -1.26 10.32 2.20
CA TYR A 37 -0.93 11.54 2.94
C TYR A 37 -0.01 11.27 4.15
N LEU A 38 0.04 10.02 4.64
CA LEU A 38 0.94 9.59 5.69
C LEU A 38 1.79 8.42 5.20
N HIS A 39 3.10 8.52 5.39
CA HIS A 39 4.06 7.46 5.09
C HIS A 39 5.05 7.34 6.25
N SER A 40 4.98 6.25 6.99
CA SER A 40 5.89 5.91 8.07
C SER A 40 6.75 4.72 7.69
N PHE A 41 8.07 4.89 7.70
CA PHE A 41 9.04 3.83 7.43
C PHE A 41 9.85 3.56 8.70
N ILE A 42 9.72 2.39 9.27
CA ILE A 42 10.32 1.96 10.53
C ILE A 42 11.38 0.91 10.21
N VAL A 43 12.59 1.07 10.75
CA VAL A 43 13.68 0.10 10.60
C VAL A 43 14.18 -0.29 11.97
N THR A 44 14.31 -1.58 12.21
CA THR A 44 14.85 -2.15 13.46
C THR A 44 16.39 -2.21 13.42
N SER A 45 17.00 -2.47 14.58
CA SER A 45 18.46 -2.58 14.68
C SER A 45 19.07 -3.79 13.98
N ASN A 46 18.26 -4.79 13.63
CA ASN A 46 18.65 -5.98 12.86
C ASN A 46 18.31 -5.87 11.36
N GLY A 47 17.86 -4.69 10.89
CA GLY A 47 17.59 -4.44 9.47
C GLY A 47 16.20 -4.83 8.99
N GLU A 48 15.35 -5.40 9.83
CA GLU A 48 13.93 -5.58 9.48
C GLU A 48 13.25 -4.22 9.34
N TRP A 49 12.26 -4.13 8.45
CA TRP A 49 11.52 -2.89 8.26
C TRP A 49 10.02 -3.14 8.17
N ALA A 50 9.27 -2.12 8.54
CA ALA A 50 7.84 -2.03 8.33
C ALA A 50 7.48 -0.68 7.74
N VAL A 51 6.45 -0.68 6.88
CA VAL A 51 5.85 0.55 6.35
C VAL A 51 4.38 0.57 6.69
N VAL A 52 3.94 1.71 7.22
CA VAL A 52 2.52 2.01 7.42
C VAL A 52 2.22 3.28 6.65
N GLN A 53 1.28 3.18 5.73
CA GLN A 53 0.80 4.31 4.94
C GLN A 53 -0.68 4.52 5.19
N GLN A 54 -1.13 5.75 5.09
CA GLN A 54 -2.54 6.09 5.14
C GLN A 54 -2.90 6.94 3.94
N GLY A 55 -3.92 6.50 3.22
CA GLY A 55 -4.50 7.21 2.11
C GLY A 55 -5.88 7.76 2.46
N LEU A 56 -6.23 8.91 1.90
CA LEU A 56 -7.56 9.51 1.99
C LEU A 56 -8.18 9.54 0.60
N ASN A 57 -9.45 9.19 0.54
CA ASN A 57 -10.27 9.42 -0.64
C ASN A 57 -11.09 10.69 -0.41
N ASP A 58 -10.73 11.79 -1.08
CA ASP A 58 -11.36 13.10 -0.89
C ASP A 58 -12.85 13.13 -1.25
N ARG A 59 -13.30 12.21 -2.11
CA ARG A 59 -14.71 12.15 -2.53
C ARG A 59 -15.59 11.50 -1.49
N SER A 60 -15.12 10.45 -0.84
CA SER A 60 -15.89 9.70 0.18
C SER A 60 -15.56 10.14 1.60
N GLY A 61 -14.44 10.85 1.84
CA GLY A 61 -13.94 11.18 3.17
C GLY A 61 -13.44 9.97 3.97
N ILE A 62 -13.29 8.82 3.31
CA ILE A 62 -12.85 7.56 3.95
C ILE A 62 -11.33 7.46 3.86
N ALA A 63 -10.72 6.92 4.91
CA ALA A 63 -9.30 6.61 4.96
C ALA A 63 -9.05 5.11 4.82
N ARG A 64 -7.92 4.75 4.21
CA ARG A 64 -7.43 3.39 4.05
C ARG A 64 -6.00 3.30 4.54
N ARG A 65 -5.62 2.21 5.23
CA ARG A 65 -4.29 1.99 5.75
C ARG A 65 -3.63 0.79 5.07
N TYR A 66 -2.40 0.97 4.62
CA TYR A 66 -1.59 -0.05 3.95
C TYR A 66 -0.43 -0.44 4.86
N HIS A 67 -0.25 -1.73 5.05
CA HIS A 67 0.76 -2.30 5.92
C HIS A 67 1.72 -3.18 5.14
N TRP A 68 3.01 -2.94 5.33
CA TRP A 68 4.09 -3.69 4.74
C TRP A 68 5.03 -4.17 5.84
N HIS A 69 5.56 -5.38 5.68
CA HIS A 69 6.54 -5.92 6.61
C HIS A 69 7.60 -6.71 5.85
N SER A 70 8.88 -6.45 6.12
CA SER A 70 10.01 -7.05 5.40
C SER A 70 9.97 -8.58 5.35
N ALA A 71 9.56 -9.24 6.43
CA ALA A 71 9.44 -10.69 6.49
C ALA A 71 8.31 -11.27 5.61
N ALA A 72 7.34 -10.45 5.20
CA ALA A 72 6.21 -10.89 4.37
C ALA A 72 6.42 -10.60 2.89
N VAL A 73 7.20 -9.57 2.56
CA VAL A 73 7.44 -9.16 1.16
C VAL A 73 8.39 -10.14 0.48
N ARG A 74 7.87 -10.88 -0.49
CA ARG A 74 8.66 -11.75 -1.38
C ARG A 74 8.91 -11.09 -2.74
N ASP A 75 7.91 -10.40 -3.24
CA ASP A 75 7.96 -9.59 -4.46
C ASP A 75 7.16 -8.31 -4.20
N PHE A 76 7.73 -7.16 -4.53
CA PHE A 76 7.06 -5.86 -4.33
C PHE A 76 5.84 -5.66 -5.24
N VAL A 77 5.77 -6.39 -6.34
CA VAL A 77 4.72 -6.22 -7.35
C VAL A 77 3.77 -7.43 -7.46
N ALA A 78 3.80 -8.34 -6.48
CA ALA A 78 2.90 -9.49 -6.41
C ALA A 78 2.41 -9.72 -4.97
N GLU A 79 1.21 -9.24 -4.65
CA GLU A 79 0.58 -9.30 -3.33
C GLU A 79 1.51 -8.92 -2.16
N PRO A 80 2.14 -7.76 -2.22
CA PRO A 80 3.25 -7.44 -1.32
C PRO A 80 2.81 -7.03 0.10
N HIS A 81 1.56 -6.65 0.29
CA HIS A 81 1.06 -6.10 1.54
C HIS A 81 0.88 -7.17 2.62
N SER A 82 1.29 -6.86 3.83
CA SER A 82 0.93 -7.65 5.01
C SER A 82 -0.55 -7.53 5.33
N ALA A 83 -1.11 -6.32 5.15
CA ALA A 83 -2.53 -6.04 5.27
C ALA A 83 -2.89 -4.74 4.55
N ILE A 84 -4.13 -4.66 4.06
CA ILE A 84 -4.77 -3.41 3.68
C ILE A 84 -6.06 -3.32 4.50
N VAL A 85 -6.14 -2.27 5.33
CA VAL A 85 -7.24 -2.04 6.25
C VAL A 85 -8.11 -0.90 5.74
N GLY A 86 -9.37 -1.18 5.53
CA GLY A 86 -10.35 -0.24 5.00
C GLY A 86 -11.53 -0.96 4.40
N GLU A 87 -12.55 -0.23 4.04
CA GLU A 87 -13.73 -0.76 3.37
C GLU A 87 -13.35 -1.30 1.98
N ASN A 88 -13.83 -2.52 1.67
CA ASN A 88 -13.63 -3.14 0.36
C ASN A 88 -14.55 -2.46 -0.66
N GLN A 89 -13.98 -1.95 -1.74
CA GLN A 89 -14.68 -1.24 -2.80
C GLN A 89 -15.05 -2.12 -4.00
N GLY A 90 -14.79 -3.42 -3.92
CA GLY A 90 -15.15 -4.39 -4.94
C GLY A 90 -14.23 -4.38 -6.15
N THR A 91 -14.65 -3.74 -7.24
CA THR A 91 -13.99 -3.83 -8.55
C THR A 91 -13.09 -2.60 -8.79
N ILE A 92 -11.83 -2.69 -8.40
CA ILE A 92 -10.80 -1.67 -8.64
C ILE A 92 -9.62 -2.28 -9.38
N MET A 93 -8.97 -1.53 -10.25
CA MET A 93 -7.77 -2.01 -10.95
C MET A 93 -6.63 -2.23 -9.96
N ASN A 94 -6.09 -3.45 -9.97
CA ASN A 94 -5.00 -3.86 -9.08
C ASN A 94 -3.86 -4.48 -9.90
N LEU A 95 -2.82 -3.71 -10.13
CA LEU A 95 -1.64 -4.13 -10.88
C LEU A 95 -0.62 -4.91 -10.04
N VAL A 96 -0.89 -5.11 -8.74
CA VAL A 96 -0.08 -5.94 -7.85
C VAL A 96 -0.83 -7.18 -7.33
N ASP A 97 -1.94 -7.53 -7.97
CA ASP A 97 -2.60 -8.83 -7.78
C ASP A 97 -1.66 -9.97 -8.18
N ALA A 98 -1.76 -11.13 -7.53
CA ALA A 98 -0.94 -12.32 -7.86
C ALA A 98 -1.02 -12.71 -9.36
N GLN A 99 -2.17 -12.47 -9.99
CA GLN A 99 -2.41 -12.77 -11.40
C GLN A 99 -2.18 -11.59 -12.33
N ALA A 100 -1.64 -10.45 -11.86
CA ALA A 100 -1.40 -9.26 -12.68
C ALA A 100 -0.12 -9.33 -13.53
N LYS A 101 0.70 -10.38 -13.38
CA LYS A 101 1.97 -10.51 -14.10
C LYS A 101 1.88 -10.31 -15.61
N PRO A 102 0.89 -10.86 -16.33
CA PRO A 102 0.74 -10.60 -17.77
C PRO A 102 0.55 -9.10 -18.08
N ALA A 103 -0.32 -8.43 -17.32
CA ALA A 103 -0.54 -6.99 -17.46
C ALA A 103 0.74 -6.18 -17.19
N GLN A 104 1.49 -6.52 -16.12
CA GLN A 104 2.78 -5.89 -15.83
C GLN A 104 3.78 -6.04 -16.98
N THR A 105 3.84 -7.23 -17.60
CA THR A 105 4.70 -7.49 -18.75
C THR A 105 4.28 -6.63 -19.94
N ALA A 106 2.99 -6.61 -20.27
CA ALA A 106 2.48 -5.78 -21.36
C ALA A 106 2.74 -4.27 -21.16
N LEU A 107 2.65 -3.78 -19.90
CA LEU A 107 3.01 -2.39 -19.58
C LEU A 107 4.51 -2.11 -19.83
N LEU A 108 5.38 -3.07 -19.51
CA LEU A 108 6.82 -2.97 -19.77
C LEU A 108 7.12 -2.98 -21.25
N ASP A 109 6.46 -3.86 -22.02
CA ASP A 109 6.64 -3.94 -23.47
C ASP A 109 6.25 -2.63 -24.14
N ILE A 110 5.08 -2.06 -23.76
CA ILE A 110 4.68 -0.73 -24.21
C ILE A 110 5.70 0.34 -23.85
N ALA A 111 6.26 0.28 -22.63
CA ALA A 111 7.25 1.25 -22.16
C ALA A 111 8.58 1.17 -22.93
N ARG A 112 8.88 0.03 -23.58
CA ARG A 112 10.03 -0.21 -24.45
C ARG A 112 9.77 0.07 -25.93
N GLU A 113 8.51 0.17 -26.33
CA GLU A 113 8.15 0.52 -27.69
C GLU A 113 8.44 1.99 -27.99
N ASN A 114 8.53 2.30 -29.29
CA ASN A 114 8.64 3.69 -29.71
C ASN A 114 7.45 4.51 -29.21
N PRO A 115 7.66 5.56 -28.41
CA PRO A 115 6.60 6.36 -27.81
C PRO A 115 5.58 6.92 -28.83
N GLU A 116 6.00 7.25 -30.04
CA GLU A 116 5.12 7.77 -31.10
C GLU A 116 4.09 6.73 -31.53
N MET A 117 4.48 5.45 -31.60
CA MET A 117 3.58 4.37 -31.97
C MET A 117 2.48 4.20 -30.92
N THR A 118 2.86 4.16 -29.65
CA THR A 118 1.92 4.07 -28.53
C THR A 118 0.99 5.27 -28.44
N LEU A 119 1.52 6.48 -28.64
CA LEU A 119 0.70 7.71 -28.65
C LEU A 119 -0.28 7.75 -29.83
N LYS A 120 0.13 7.24 -31.00
CA LYS A 120 -0.77 7.12 -32.17
C LYS A 120 -1.91 6.14 -31.88
N ALA A 121 -1.60 4.99 -31.31
CA ALA A 121 -2.61 4.01 -30.86
C ALA A 121 -3.57 4.62 -29.83
N ALA A 122 -3.04 5.30 -28.82
CA ALA A 122 -3.82 5.92 -27.75
C ALA A 122 -4.86 6.94 -28.22
N ARG A 123 -4.63 7.63 -29.36
CA ARG A 123 -5.58 8.60 -29.94
C ARG A 123 -6.85 7.96 -30.50
N HIS A 124 -6.81 6.69 -30.84
CA HIS A 124 -7.89 5.99 -31.55
C HIS A 124 -8.56 4.90 -30.71
N LEU A 125 -8.29 4.86 -29.39
CA LEU A 125 -8.82 3.84 -28.50
C LEU A 125 -10.35 3.95 -28.34
N ARG A 126 -11.03 2.82 -28.54
CA ARG A 126 -12.40 2.60 -28.05
C ARG A 126 -12.30 1.80 -26.74
N LEU A 127 -12.89 2.34 -25.68
CA LEU A 127 -12.64 1.89 -24.33
C LEU A 127 -13.59 0.79 -23.86
N PRO A 128 -13.08 -0.23 -23.16
CA PRO A 128 -13.88 -1.11 -22.31
C PRO A 128 -14.55 -0.31 -21.17
N ALA A 129 -15.79 -0.68 -20.82
CA ALA A 129 -16.59 0.04 -19.83
C ALA A 129 -16.09 -0.12 -18.37
N HIS A 130 -15.19 -1.07 -18.11
CA HIS A 130 -14.68 -1.37 -16.77
C HIS A 130 -13.47 -0.52 -16.34
N HIS A 131 -12.92 0.30 -17.26
CA HIS A 131 -11.89 1.26 -16.90
C HIS A 131 -12.50 2.60 -16.47
N GLU A 132 -12.01 3.16 -15.35
CA GLU A 132 -12.40 4.51 -14.92
C GLU A 132 -11.85 5.62 -15.82
N VAL A 133 -10.69 5.37 -16.44
CA VAL A 133 -10.05 6.32 -17.36
C VAL A 133 -10.71 6.22 -18.72
N ARG A 134 -11.24 7.33 -19.24
CA ARG A 134 -11.78 7.45 -20.60
C ARG A 134 -10.72 8.01 -21.55
N ALA A 135 -10.84 7.72 -22.85
CA ALA A 135 -9.88 8.21 -23.86
C ALA A 135 -9.68 9.73 -23.80
N GLU A 136 -10.74 10.48 -23.57
CA GLU A 136 -10.75 11.93 -23.39
C GLU A 136 -9.97 12.42 -22.15
N ASN A 137 -9.75 11.53 -21.16
CA ASN A 137 -9.04 11.83 -19.93
C ASN A 137 -7.54 11.48 -19.99
N ILE A 138 -7.07 10.93 -21.11
CA ILE A 138 -5.66 10.60 -21.31
C ILE A 138 -4.88 11.87 -21.63
N ASP A 139 -4.02 12.29 -20.72
CA ASP A 139 -3.05 13.36 -20.99
C ASP A 139 -1.91 12.80 -21.87
N LEU A 140 -2.08 12.90 -23.19
CA LEU A 140 -1.13 12.39 -24.17
C LEU A 140 0.25 13.04 -24.06
N LYS A 141 0.33 14.31 -23.62
CA LYS A 141 1.61 15.01 -23.42
C LYS A 141 2.37 14.40 -22.24
N ARG A 142 1.69 14.19 -21.14
CA ARG A 142 2.27 13.57 -19.94
C ARG A 142 2.63 12.10 -20.19
N LEU A 143 1.74 11.36 -20.86
CA LEU A 143 1.99 9.98 -21.25
C LEU A 143 3.23 9.88 -22.15
N GLY A 144 3.33 10.71 -23.17
CA GLY A 144 4.49 10.76 -24.07
C GLY A 144 5.80 11.08 -23.35
N ALA A 145 5.78 12.02 -22.41
CA ALA A 145 6.97 12.35 -21.62
C ALA A 145 7.43 11.18 -20.73
N VAL A 146 6.50 10.43 -20.15
CA VAL A 146 6.83 9.24 -19.35
C VAL A 146 7.36 8.12 -20.24
N LEU A 147 6.72 7.85 -21.39
CA LEU A 147 7.16 6.83 -22.34
C LEU A 147 8.54 7.13 -22.92
N ALA A 148 8.85 8.39 -23.24
CA ALA A 148 10.18 8.78 -23.72
C ALA A 148 11.27 8.46 -22.70
N VAL A 149 11.04 8.78 -21.42
CA VAL A 149 11.99 8.45 -20.35
C VAL A 149 12.09 6.93 -20.14
N ALA A 150 10.98 6.20 -20.22
CA ALA A 150 10.96 4.75 -20.07
C ALA A 150 11.74 4.07 -21.20
N TYR A 151 11.54 4.51 -22.43
CA TYR A 151 12.23 4.02 -23.63
C TYR A 151 13.75 4.22 -23.55
N GLU A 152 14.18 5.44 -23.14
CA GLU A 152 15.62 5.74 -22.98
C GLU A 152 16.29 4.93 -21.87
N ARG A 153 15.54 4.54 -20.84
CA ARG A 153 16.10 3.82 -19.68
C ARG A 153 16.14 2.30 -19.86
N ASP A 154 15.53 1.76 -20.90
CA ASP A 154 15.46 0.31 -21.16
C ASP A 154 15.05 -0.50 -19.94
N LEU A 155 13.86 -0.24 -19.44
CA LEU A 155 13.37 -0.83 -18.19
C LEU A 155 13.16 -2.33 -18.31
N HIS A 156 13.60 -3.10 -17.31
CA HIS A 156 13.50 -4.56 -17.31
C HIS A 156 12.47 -5.10 -16.32
N GLN A 157 12.08 -4.31 -15.32
CA GLN A 157 11.17 -4.72 -14.26
C GLN A 157 10.03 -3.72 -14.08
N PHE A 158 8.83 -4.23 -13.78
CA PHE A 158 7.67 -3.39 -13.51
C PHE A 158 7.89 -2.43 -12.33
N ALA A 159 8.65 -2.85 -11.32
CA ALA A 159 9.06 -2.01 -10.21
C ALA A 159 9.87 -0.78 -10.64
N GLU A 160 10.67 -0.90 -11.70
CA GLU A 160 11.43 0.23 -12.27
C GLU A 160 10.52 1.22 -12.96
N LEU A 161 9.50 0.72 -13.68
CA LEU A 161 8.47 1.56 -14.30
C LEU A 161 7.75 2.38 -13.23
N LEU A 162 7.34 1.78 -12.11
CA LEU A 162 6.67 2.47 -11.00
C LEU A 162 7.55 3.57 -10.38
N LEU A 163 8.86 3.42 -10.40
CA LEU A 163 9.81 4.40 -9.86
C LEU A 163 10.11 5.56 -10.80
N LEU A 164 9.60 5.57 -12.03
CA LEU A 164 9.79 6.69 -12.94
C LEU A 164 9.20 7.98 -12.35
N ASP A 165 9.96 9.06 -12.50
CA ASP A 165 9.48 10.37 -12.13
C ASP A 165 8.29 10.76 -13.01
N LYS A 166 7.32 11.46 -12.41
CA LYS A 166 6.08 11.90 -13.07
C LYS A 166 5.11 10.78 -13.52
N LEU A 167 5.42 9.49 -13.31
CA LEU A 167 4.44 8.43 -13.46
C LEU A 167 3.43 8.53 -12.32
N GLY A 168 2.26 9.06 -12.59
CA GLY A 168 1.14 9.13 -11.64
C GLY A 168 0.10 8.03 -11.89
N PRO A 169 -0.90 7.91 -11.00
CA PRO A 169 -1.92 6.86 -11.09
C PRO A 169 -2.68 6.90 -12.42
N ARG A 170 -3.10 8.06 -12.89
CA ARG A 170 -3.82 8.19 -14.17
C ARG A 170 -2.98 7.80 -15.39
N THR A 171 -1.68 8.11 -15.39
CA THR A 171 -0.78 7.70 -16.47
C THR A 171 -0.61 6.19 -16.48
N LEU A 172 -0.49 5.56 -15.33
CA LEU A 172 -0.38 4.11 -15.22
C LEU A 172 -1.68 3.42 -15.63
N GLN A 173 -2.84 3.94 -15.23
CA GLN A 173 -4.14 3.48 -15.70
C GLN A 173 -4.31 3.61 -17.23
N SER A 174 -3.82 4.69 -17.79
CA SER A 174 -3.83 4.89 -19.26
C SER A 174 -2.96 3.86 -19.98
N LEU A 175 -1.77 3.55 -19.43
CA LEU A 175 -0.90 2.49 -19.96
C LEU A 175 -1.58 1.12 -19.86
N ALA A 176 -2.22 0.81 -18.73
CA ALA A 176 -2.94 -0.45 -18.54
C ALA A 176 -4.10 -0.60 -19.54
N LEU A 177 -4.81 0.48 -19.80
CA LEU A 177 -5.86 0.53 -20.81
C LEU A 177 -5.31 0.30 -22.23
N ILE A 178 -4.17 0.91 -22.56
CA ILE A 178 -3.50 0.68 -23.86
C ILE A 178 -3.08 -0.79 -23.97
N ALA A 179 -2.51 -1.38 -22.91
CA ALA A 179 -2.12 -2.78 -22.86
C ALA A 179 -3.32 -3.70 -23.15
N GLU A 180 -4.48 -3.42 -22.57
CA GLU A 180 -5.69 -4.22 -22.79
C GLU A 180 -6.20 -4.09 -24.24
N VAL A 181 -6.29 -2.87 -24.76
CA VAL A 181 -6.89 -2.64 -26.08
C VAL A 181 -5.95 -2.99 -27.24
N VAL A 182 -4.66 -2.70 -27.10
CA VAL A 182 -3.65 -2.88 -28.16
C VAL A 182 -3.06 -4.30 -28.11
N HIS A 183 -2.74 -4.80 -26.94
CA HIS A 183 -2.07 -6.09 -26.76
C HIS A 183 -3.03 -7.21 -26.32
N GLY A 184 -4.31 -6.90 -26.06
CA GLY A 184 -5.31 -7.87 -25.64
C GLY A 184 -5.04 -8.47 -24.25
N VAL A 185 -4.29 -7.79 -23.40
CA VAL A 185 -3.92 -8.26 -22.06
C VAL A 185 -4.72 -7.52 -20.99
N PRO A 186 -5.77 -8.15 -20.42
CA PRO A 186 -6.64 -7.47 -19.46
C PRO A 186 -5.94 -7.23 -18.13
N SER A 187 -6.25 -6.09 -17.51
CA SER A 187 -5.87 -5.79 -16.14
C SER A 187 -6.69 -6.60 -15.14
N ARG A 188 -6.20 -6.72 -13.91
CA ARG A 188 -6.95 -7.34 -12.80
C ARG A 188 -7.78 -6.28 -12.09
N PHE A 189 -9.01 -6.65 -11.72
CA PHE A 189 -9.95 -5.76 -11.05
C PHE A 189 -10.43 -6.43 -9.75
N THR A 190 -9.63 -6.27 -8.70
CA THR A 190 -9.89 -6.85 -7.37
C THR A 190 -9.44 -5.87 -6.30
N ASP A 191 -10.27 -5.60 -5.30
CA ASP A 191 -9.83 -4.80 -4.16
C ASP A 191 -9.05 -5.69 -3.18
N PRO A 192 -7.78 -5.40 -2.90
CA PRO A 192 -6.97 -6.16 -1.94
C PRO A 192 -7.30 -5.87 -0.47
N ALA A 193 -8.21 -4.95 -0.15
CA ALA A 193 -8.61 -4.66 1.23
C ALA A 193 -9.33 -5.86 1.86
N ARG A 194 -8.79 -6.33 2.99
CA ARG A 194 -9.28 -7.54 3.68
C ARG A 194 -9.81 -7.28 5.07
N PHE A 195 -9.48 -6.12 5.65
CA PHE A 195 -9.83 -5.77 7.03
C PHE A 195 -10.50 -4.41 7.08
N SER A 196 -11.50 -4.27 7.94
CA SER A 196 -12.22 -3.01 8.15
C SER A 196 -11.85 -2.31 9.46
N PHE A 197 -10.99 -2.91 10.28
CA PHE A 197 -10.57 -2.34 11.57
C PHE A 197 -9.06 -2.42 11.77
N ALA A 198 -8.53 -1.59 12.66
CA ALA A 198 -7.14 -1.62 13.10
C ALA A 198 -7.02 -1.29 14.58
N HIS A 199 -6.05 -1.91 15.26
CA HIS A 199 -5.69 -1.56 16.63
C HIS A 199 -4.61 -0.47 16.65
N GLY A 200 -4.56 0.28 17.75
CA GLY A 200 -3.55 1.31 18.01
C GLY A 200 -4.01 2.72 17.72
N GLY A 201 -3.09 3.65 17.77
CA GLY A 201 -3.34 5.07 17.64
C GLY A 201 -3.52 5.55 16.19
N LYS A 202 -3.97 6.77 16.03
CA LYS A 202 -4.05 7.49 14.77
C LYS A 202 -3.42 8.89 14.90
N ASP A 203 -3.29 9.57 13.76
CA ASP A 203 -2.84 10.96 13.68
C ASP A 203 -1.43 11.19 14.27
N GLY A 204 -0.57 10.17 14.16
CA GLY A 204 0.81 10.25 14.61
C GLY A 204 1.01 10.05 16.11
N HIS A 205 -0.07 9.87 16.87
CA HIS A 205 -0.03 9.63 18.31
C HIS A 205 -0.23 8.13 18.61
N PRO A 206 0.78 7.40 19.12
CA PRO A 206 0.65 5.99 19.43
C PRO A 206 -0.14 5.79 20.72
N PHE A 207 -1.25 5.07 20.63
CA PHE A 207 -1.95 4.56 21.80
C PHE A 207 -1.57 3.11 22.08
N PRO A 208 -1.53 2.68 23.33
CA PRO A 208 -1.39 1.27 23.66
C PRO A 208 -2.57 0.49 23.10
N VAL A 209 -2.33 -0.74 22.69
CA VAL A 209 -3.39 -1.65 22.24
C VAL A 209 -4.17 -2.11 23.44
N PRO A 210 -5.51 -1.95 23.48
CA PRO A 210 -6.31 -2.45 24.60
C PRO A 210 -6.25 -3.99 24.59
N LEU A 211 -5.70 -4.59 25.64
CA LEU A 211 -5.50 -6.03 25.74
C LEU A 211 -6.81 -6.81 25.57
N LYS A 212 -7.90 -6.31 26.15
CA LYS A 212 -9.23 -6.91 25.98
C LYS A 212 -9.63 -7.02 24.51
N THR A 213 -9.49 -5.93 23.74
CA THR A 213 -9.82 -5.93 22.31
C THR A 213 -8.87 -6.83 21.50
N TYR A 214 -7.61 -6.92 21.92
CA TYR A 214 -6.64 -7.85 21.34
C TYR A 214 -7.08 -9.31 21.56
N ASP A 215 -7.45 -9.68 22.78
CA ASP A 215 -7.95 -11.01 23.13
C ASP A 215 -9.25 -11.34 22.39
N GLU A 216 -10.18 -10.39 22.28
CA GLU A 216 -11.42 -10.55 21.51
C GLU A 216 -11.11 -10.82 20.01
N SER A 217 -10.12 -10.15 19.45
CA SER A 217 -9.68 -10.36 18.06
C SER A 217 -9.06 -11.74 17.88
N LEU A 218 -8.22 -12.20 18.81
CA LEU A 218 -7.65 -13.54 18.79
C LEU A 218 -8.73 -14.62 18.90
N ASN A 219 -9.69 -14.44 19.77
CA ASN A 219 -10.81 -15.36 19.91
C ASN A 219 -11.67 -15.42 18.65
N CYS A 220 -11.96 -14.28 18.04
CA CYS A 220 -12.64 -14.23 16.75
C CYS A 220 -11.89 -14.99 15.65
N LEU A 221 -10.56 -14.82 15.56
CA LEU A 221 -9.73 -15.55 14.60
C LEU A 221 -9.73 -17.08 14.87
N ARG A 222 -9.67 -17.49 16.13
CA ARG A 222 -9.75 -18.91 16.51
C ARG A 222 -11.07 -19.52 16.10
N THR A 223 -12.19 -18.88 16.47
CA THR A 223 -13.55 -19.32 16.10
C THR A 223 -13.70 -19.39 14.57
N SER A 224 -13.21 -18.38 13.87
CA SER A 224 -13.25 -18.36 12.40
C SER A 224 -12.48 -19.54 11.77
N LEU A 225 -11.33 -19.93 12.35
CA LEU A 225 -10.57 -21.10 11.90
C LEU A 225 -11.29 -22.41 12.23
N GLU A 226 -11.98 -22.50 13.37
CA GLU A 226 -12.78 -23.65 13.75
C GLU A 226 -13.96 -23.88 12.79
N GLU A 227 -14.66 -22.79 12.44
CA GLU A 227 -15.83 -22.80 11.56
C GLU A 227 -15.49 -22.84 10.07
N ALA A 228 -14.23 -22.60 9.70
CA ALA A 228 -13.80 -22.55 8.31
C ALA A 228 -14.05 -23.89 7.59
N LYS A 229 -14.68 -23.81 6.44
CA LYS A 229 -14.92 -24.96 5.52
C LYS A 229 -13.66 -25.28 4.71
N VAL A 230 -12.56 -25.59 5.41
CA VAL A 230 -11.27 -25.97 4.84
C VAL A 230 -10.89 -27.36 5.29
N GLY A 231 -9.97 -28.02 4.59
CA GLY A 231 -9.46 -29.33 4.97
C GLY A 231 -8.77 -29.30 6.34
N ASP A 232 -8.75 -30.42 7.07
CA ASP A 232 -8.18 -30.52 8.41
C ASP A 232 -6.69 -30.11 8.44
N LYS A 233 -5.95 -30.40 7.37
CA LYS A 233 -4.55 -29.99 7.23
C LYS A 233 -4.40 -28.48 7.20
N ASP A 234 -5.24 -27.81 6.41
CA ASP A 234 -5.19 -26.34 6.24
C ASP A 234 -5.65 -25.63 7.52
N ARG A 235 -6.68 -26.21 8.19
CA ARG A 235 -7.16 -25.73 9.48
C ARG A 235 -6.06 -25.82 10.56
N LEU A 236 -5.39 -26.97 10.66
CA LEU A 236 -4.30 -27.17 11.61
C LEU A 236 -3.12 -26.22 11.33
N GLU A 237 -2.78 -26.01 10.08
CA GLU A 237 -1.74 -25.05 9.71
C GLU A 237 -2.16 -23.60 10.06
N GLY A 238 -3.43 -23.23 9.87
CA GLY A 238 -3.99 -21.97 10.31
C GLY A 238 -3.81 -21.73 11.81
N PHE A 239 -4.16 -22.71 12.64
CA PHE A 239 -3.95 -22.64 14.09
C PHE A 239 -2.47 -22.54 14.48
N ARG A 240 -1.59 -23.29 13.82
CA ARG A 240 -0.13 -23.22 14.08
C ARG A 240 0.43 -21.85 13.75
N ARG A 241 -0.04 -21.20 12.67
CA ARG A 241 0.37 -19.85 12.30
C ARG A 241 -0.12 -18.82 13.29
N LEU A 242 -1.39 -18.91 13.70
CA LEU A 242 -1.97 -18.02 14.70
C LEU A 242 -1.21 -18.14 16.04
N GLU A 243 -0.99 -19.35 16.52
CA GLU A 243 -0.25 -19.61 17.75
C GLU A 243 1.19 -19.08 17.71
N ARG A 244 1.88 -19.30 16.59
CA ARG A 244 3.24 -18.77 16.40
C ARG A 244 3.26 -17.23 16.43
N PHE A 245 2.28 -16.60 15.81
CA PHE A 245 2.12 -15.15 15.81
C PHE A 245 1.91 -14.64 17.25
N VAL A 246 0.96 -15.21 17.98
CA VAL A 246 0.66 -14.86 19.39
C VAL A 246 1.91 -15.01 20.25
N ARG A 247 2.58 -16.16 20.22
CA ARG A 247 3.82 -16.39 20.99
C ARG A 247 4.92 -15.41 20.66
N THR A 248 5.06 -15.05 19.38
CA THR A 248 6.06 -14.06 18.97
C THR A 248 5.80 -12.70 19.59
N ILE A 249 4.55 -12.29 19.65
CA ILE A 249 4.15 -11.03 20.29
C ILE A 249 4.33 -11.11 21.79
N GLU A 250 3.79 -12.14 22.46
CA GLU A 250 3.85 -12.31 23.91
C GLU A 250 5.28 -12.42 24.46
N THR A 251 6.18 -13.04 23.69
CA THR A 251 7.59 -13.17 24.12
C THR A 251 8.44 -11.93 23.85
N ARG A 252 8.10 -11.13 22.85
CA ARG A 252 8.87 -9.94 22.46
C ARG A 252 8.34 -8.65 23.08
N LEU A 253 7.05 -8.58 23.35
CA LEU A 253 6.38 -7.40 23.85
C LEU A 253 5.91 -7.64 25.28
N LYS A 254 6.42 -6.83 26.21
CA LYS A 254 5.86 -6.75 27.57
C LYS A 254 4.92 -5.53 27.57
N PRO A 255 3.59 -5.72 27.58
CA PRO A 255 2.67 -4.60 27.64
C PRO A 255 2.74 -4.02 29.06
N GLU A 256 3.42 -2.89 29.21
CA GLU A 256 3.55 -2.17 30.48
C GLU A 256 2.59 -0.97 30.56
N ALA A 257 1.92 -0.62 29.47
CA ALA A 257 1.05 0.55 29.42
C ALA A 257 -0.35 0.23 29.96
N ASP A 258 -0.79 1.00 30.96
CA ASP A 258 -2.17 1.04 31.39
C ASP A 258 -2.98 1.85 30.38
N PHE A 259 -3.75 1.16 29.53
CA PHE A 259 -4.55 1.77 28.47
C PHE A 259 -5.59 2.75 29.03
N ASP A 260 -6.27 2.41 30.11
CA ASP A 260 -7.32 3.24 30.68
C ASP A 260 -6.74 4.52 31.31
N ALA A 261 -5.56 4.43 31.94
CA ALA A 261 -4.84 5.58 32.45
C ALA A 261 -4.37 6.51 31.32
N VAL A 262 -3.88 5.98 30.22
CA VAL A 262 -3.49 6.78 29.04
C VAL A 262 -4.70 7.50 28.46
N ILE A 263 -5.84 6.84 28.27
CA ILE A 263 -7.07 7.44 27.77
C ILE A 263 -7.60 8.52 28.72
N ALA A 264 -7.55 8.28 30.03
CA ALA A 264 -7.99 9.27 31.02
C ALA A 264 -7.09 10.52 30.97
N HIS A 265 -5.78 10.33 30.86
CA HIS A 265 -4.83 11.43 30.70
C HIS A 265 -5.10 12.25 29.43
N GLU A 266 -5.21 11.59 28.26
CA GLU A 266 -5.48 12.24 26.99
C GLU A 266 -6.79 13.03 27.00
N LYS A 267 -7.86 12.48 27.59
CA LYS A 267 -9.13 13.21 27.76
C LYS A 267 -8.98 14.44 28.63
N ALA A 268 -8.17 14.37 29.68
CA ALA A 268 -7.97 15.48 30.61
C ALA A 268 -7.20 16.65 29.95
N ILE A 269 -6.21 16.35 29.11
CA ILE A 269 -5.36 17.38 28.47
C ILE A 269 -5.89 17.84 27.10
N SER A 270 -6.71 17.06 26.42
CA SER A 270 -7.25 17.36 25.08
C SER A 270 -7.86 18.78 24.95
N PRO A 271 -8.64 19.33 25.92
CA PRO A 271 -9.13 20.69 25.83
C PRO A 271 -8.04 21.75 25.79
N SER A 272 -6.92 21.54 26.48
CA SER A 272 -5.79 22.49 26.51
C SER A 272 -4.96 22.48 25.23
N LEU A 273 -5.12 21.45 24.40
CA LEU A 273 -4.38 21.22 23.17
C LEU A 273 -5.20 21.49 21.89
N ASP A 274 -6.45 21.97 22.04
CA ASP A 274 -7.36 22.20 20.90
C ASP A 274 -7.47 20.98 19.96
N GLY A 275 -7.46 19.76 20.52
CA GLY A 275 -7.52 18.51 19.76
C GLY A 275 -6.21 18.14 19.06
N ARG A 276 -5.09 18.77 19.39
CA ARG A 276 -3.75 18.38 18.93
C ARG A 276 -3.21 17.22 19.77
N SER A 277 -2.27 16.46 19.20
CA SER A 277 -1.53 15.44 19.95
C SER A 277 -0.56 16.09 20.92
N VAL A 278 -0.34 15.48 22.07
CA VAL A 278 0.55 15.96 23.15
C VAL A 278 2.00 16.22 22.67
N LEU A 279 2.44 15.49 21.66
CA LEU A 279 3.82 15.55 21.17
C LEU A 279 4.01 16.46 19.96
N ASP A 280 2.96 17.13 19.50
CA ASP A 280 3.02 17.92 18.27
C ASP A 280 3.06 19.42 18.54
N ASP A 281 4.23 19.91 18.92
CA ASP A 281 4.53 21.36 18.97
C ASP A 281 4.79 21.98 17.59
N ARG A 282 4.74 21.18 16.52
CA ARG A 282 4.97 21.66 15.17
C ARG A 282 3.72 22.40 14.64
N PRO A 283 3.92 23.54 13.96
CA PRO A 283 2.79 24.21 13.33
C PRO A 283 2.10 23.24 12.39
N ARG A 284 0.76 23.23 12.40
CA ARG A 284 -0.04 22.46 11.44
C ARG A 284 0.58 22.62 10.07
N GLN A 285 0.88 21.50 9.43
CA GLN A 285 1.19 21.48 8.01
C GLN A 285 -0.08 21.92 7.29
N LEU A 286 -0.24 23.23 7.16
CA LEU A 286 -1.30 23.82 6.35
C LEU A 286 -1.01 23.45 4.91
N SER A 287 -1.85 22.55 4.39
CA SER A 287 -1.99 22.19 2.97
C SER A 287 -0.70 21.91 2.20
N LEU A 288 -0.46 20.64 1.96
CA LEU A 288 0.25 20.20 0.77
C LEU A 288 -0.71 20.31 -0.43
N PHE A 289 -0.84 21.50 -0.99
CA PHE A 289 -1.43 21.71 -2.32
C PHE A 289 -0.48 22.53 -3.18
#